data_eb9cc7ff13e88189a2bffe5b263c45b6
#
_entry.id   eb9cc7ff13e88189a2bffe5b263c45b6
#
_cell.length_a   1.000
_cell.length_b   1.000
_cell.length_c   1.000
_cell.angle_alpha   90.00
_cell.angle_beta   90.00
_cell.angle_gamma   90.00
#
_symmetry.space_group_name_H-M   'P 1'
#
loop_
_entity.id
_entity.type
_entity.pdbx_description
1 polymer ?
#
loop_
_entity_poly.entity_id
_entity_poly.type
_entity_poly.pdbx_seq_one_letter_code
_entity_poly.pdbx_strand_id
1 'polypeptide(L)'
;MDILELLHYTFFQHALLGSLFASIACGIIGTYIVTRRLVFISGGITHASFGGIGLGLYAGISPLLSAAIFSVLSSFGVEWLSKRKDMREDSAIAVFWTFGMAVGIIFSFLAPGFTPDLSAFLFGNILTITPTDILLLAILSVLLTLFFTLFLNPIICIAFDREFARSQRIPVALFEYILMMFIALTIVSCLRMVGIVLAISLLTLPQMTANLFTHSFKKIIWWSVITGYAGCLGGLFISYKLQVPSGAAIIFFSILIYTLQNGESMYLCKQKKLNQTNGYGN
;
A
#
# COMPACT_ATOMS: atom_id res chain seq x y z
N MET A 1 -33.05 0.87 3.75
CA MET A 1 -32.31 -0.28 4.30
C MET A 1 -31.41 0.22 5.39
N ASP A 2 -31.59 -0.29 6.59
CA ASP A 2 -30.82 0.15 7.75
C ASP A 2 -29.38 -0.40 7.69
N ILE A 3 -28.42 0.37 8.24
CA ILE A 3 -26.99 -0.01 8.28
C ILE A 3 -26.82 -1.37 8.98
N LEU A 4 -27.69 -1.70 9.94
CA LEU A 4 -27.70 -2.98 10.64
C LEU A 4 -28.06 -4.17 9.72
N GLU A 5 -28.91 -3.96 8.72
CA GLU A 5 -29.26 -5.00 7.74
C GLU A 5 -28.07 -5.32 6.82
N LEU A 6 -27.22 -4.32 6.49
CA LEU A 6 -26.03 -4.52 5.66
C LEU A 6 -25.01 -5.45 6.33
N LEU A 7 -24.89 -5.41 7.66
CA LEU A 7 -23.98 -6.28 8.42
C LEU A 7 -24.34 -7.75 8.33
N HIS A 8 -25.56 -8.11 7.97
CA HIS A 8 -25.99 -9.50 7.79
C HIS A 8 -25.59 -10.09 6.42
N TYR A 9 -25.21 -9.26 5.44
CA TYR A 9 -24.77 -9.76 4.14
C TYR A 9 -23.31 -10.22 4.17
N THR A 10 -23.04 -11.43 3.71
CA THR A 10 -21.72 -12.05 3.71
C THR A 10 -20.68 -11.24 2.92
N PHE A 11 -21.07 -10.65 1.78
CA PHE A 11 -20.19 -9.82 0.97
C PHE A 11 -19.69 -8.56 1.73
N PHE A 12 -20.58 -7.99 2.56
CA PHE A 12 -20.22 -6.81 3.34
C PHE A 12 -19.32 -7.15 4.53
N GLN A 13 -19.57 -8.30 5.18
CA GLN A 13 -18.68 -8.82 6.24
C GLN A 13 -17.28 -9.12 5.68
N HIS A 14 -17.20 -9.72 4.50
CA HIS A 14 -15.93 -9.95 3.81
C HIS A 14 -15.21 -8.65 3.47
N ALA A 15 -15.92 -7.62 2.99
CA ALA A 15 -15.35 -6.32 2.71
C ALA A 15 -14.80 -5.64 3.98
N LEU A 16 -15.50 -5.75 5.12
CA LEU A 16 -15.04 -5.23 6.41
C LEU A 16 -13.78 -5.93 6.90
N LEU A 17 -13.76 -7.27 6.89
CA LEU A 17 -12.60 -8.05 7.32
C LEU A 17 -11.41 -7.82 6.39
N GLY A 18 -11.65 -7.84 5.09
CA GLY A 18 -10.61 -7.58 4.10
C GLY A 18 -10.01 -6.19 4.23
N SER A 19 -10.84 -5.15 4.42
CA SER A 19 -10.36 -3.79 4.64
C SER A 19 -9.58 -3.64 5.94
N LEU A 20 -9.92 -4.39 6.99
CA LEU A 20 -9.17 -4.40 8.25
C LEU A 20 -7.75 -4.96 8.03
N PHE A 21 -7.63 -6.16 7.44
CA PHE A 21 -6.32 -6.77 7.19
C PHE A 21 -5.50 -5.99 6.16
N ALA A 22 -6.13 -5.45 5.12
CA ALA A 22 -5.47 -4.56 4.18
C ALA A 22 -4.94 -3.29 4.86
N SER A 23 -5.72 -2.68 5.76
CA SER A 23 -5.29 -1.49 6.51
C SER A 23 -4.12 -1.80 7.46
N ILE A 24 -4.10 -2.99 8.07
CA ILE A 24 -2.97 -3.43 8.91
C ILE A 24 -1.72 -3.61 8.05
N ALA A 25 -1.80 -4.39 6.97
CA ALA A 25 -0.66 -4.65 6.10
C ALA A 25 -0.14 -3.36 5.45
N CYS A 26 -1.04 -2.55 4.87
CA CYS A 26 -0.68 -1.26 4.27
C CYS A 26 -0.20 -0.23 5.30
N GLY A 27 -0.76 -0.23 6.52
CA GLY A 27 -0.33 0.65 7.60
C GLY A 27 1.10 0.40 8.03
N ILE A 28 1.50 -0.87 8.15
CA ILE A 28 2.86 -1.28 8.52
C ILE A 28 3.83 -0.99 7.37
N ILE A 29 3.60 -1.55 6.20
CA ILE A 29 4.50 -1.42 5.04
C ILE A 29 4.53 0.01 4.51
N GLY A 30 3.39 0.67 4.42
CA GLY A 30 3.30 2.05 3.95
C GLY A 30 4.06 3.02 4.86
N THR A 31 4.09 2.78 6.18
CA THR A 31 4.92 3.58 7.10
C THR A 31 6.40 3.48 6.73
N TYR A 32 6.89 2.29 6.41
CA TYR A 32 8.26 2.12 5.93
C TYR A 32 8.50 2.82 4.58
N ILE A 33 7.59 2.64 3.62
CA ILE A 33 7.66 3.26 2.29
C ILE A 33 7.72 4.79 2.39
N VAL A 34 6.82 5.40 3.17
CA VAL A 34 6.74 6.86 3.32
C VAL A 34 7.97 7.40 4.08
N THR A 35 8.42 6.72 5.14
CA THR A 35 9.61 7.13 5.91
C THR A 35 10.88 7.09 5.05
N ARG A 36 10.99 6.07 4.19
CA ARG A 36 12.10 5.93 3.23
C ARG A 36 11.98 6.82 1.99
N ARG A 37 10.87 7.54 1.83
CA ARG A 37 10.54 8.33 0.63
C ARG A 37 10.46 7.48 -0.65
N LEU A 38 10.09 6.21 -0.51
CA LEU A 38 9.95 5.25 -1.60
C LEU A 38 8.51 5.17 -2.14
N VAL A 39 7.73 6.24 -2.01
CA VAL A 39 6.30 6.24 -2.40
C VAL A 39 6.10 5.79 -3.84
N PHE A 40 7.04 6.13 -4.73
CA PHE A 40 6.99 5.75 -6.14
C PHE A 40 7.05 4.22 -6.36
N ILE A 41 7.64 3.45 -5.41
CA ILE A 41 7.74 1.99 -5.50
C ILE A 41 6.38 1.32 -5.44
N SER A 42 5.42 1.89 -4.68
CA SER A 42 4.07 1.34 -4.60
C SER A 42 3.39 1.32 -5.96
N GLY A 43 3.47 2.42 -6.72
CA GLY A 43 2.98 2.48 -8.09
C GLY A 43 3.79 1.59 -9.05
N GLY A 44 5.11 1.65 -8.97
CA GLY A 44 6.01 0.89 -9.84
C GLY A 44 5.78 -0.61 -9.78
N ILE A 45 5.77 -1.19 -8.57
CA ILE A 45 5.54 -2.63 -8.38
C ILE A 45 4.09 -3.01 -8.69
N THR A 46 3.12 -2.17 -8.37
CA THR A 46 1.72 -2.41 -8.72
C THR A 46 1.54 -2.55 -10.23
N HIS A 47 2.13 -1.66 -11.00
CA HIS A 47 2.09 -1.75 -12.46
C HIS A 47 2.98 -2.87 -13.01
N ALA A 48 4.12 -3.15 -12.40
CA ALA A 48 4.96 -4.28 -12.78
C ALA A 48 4.23 -5.63 -12.61
N SER A 49 3.33 -5.75 -11.62
CA SER A 49 2.54 -6.97 -11.40
C SER A 49 1.68 -7.38 -12.60
N PHE A 50 1.34 -6.44 -13.48
CA PHE A 50 0.69 -6.73 -14.76
C PHE A 50 1.51 -7.69 -15.64
N GLY A 51 2.84 -7.60 -15.60
CA GLY A 51 3.72 -8.54 -16.27
C GLY A 51 3.44 -9.97 -15.85
N GLY A 52 3.27 -10.18 -14.54
CA GLY A 52 2.92 -11.47 -13.98
C GLY A 52 1.51 -11.93 -14.37
N ILE A 53 0.53 -11.03 -14.37
CA ILE A 53 -0.86 -11.34 -14.79
C ILE A 53 -0.88 -11.82 -16.25
N GLY A 54 -0.25 -11.08 -17.16
CA GLY A 54 -0.18 -11.43 -18.58
C GLY A 54 0.52 -12.78 -18.82
N LEU A 55 1.66 -12.99 -18.15
CA LEU A 55 2.37 -14.28 -18.21
C LEU A 55 1.53 -15.42 -17.66
N GLY A 56 0.80 -15.21 -16.57
CA GLY A 56 -0.09 -16.21 -15.99
C GLY A 56 -1.22 -16.59 -16.92
N LEU A 57 -1.85 -15.63 -17.58
CA LEU A 57 -2.90 -15.87 -18.59
C LEU A 57 -2.36 -16.65 -19.78
N TYR A 58 -1.19 -16.29 -20.29
CA TYR A 58 -0.56 -17.00 -21.42
C TYR A 58 -0.17 -18.44 -21.07
N ALA A 59 0.42 -18.64 -19.89
CA ALA A 59 0.88 -19.96 -19.44
C ALA A 59 -0.23 -20.85 -18.87
N GLY A 60 -1.47 -20.35 -18.74
CA GLY A 60 -2.57 -21.09 -18.12
C GLY A 60 -2.41 -21.30 -16.60
N ILE A 61 -1.59 -20.49 -15.94
CA ILE A 61 -1.34 -20.53 -14.49
C ILE A 61 -2.21 -19.47 -13.80
N SER A 62 -2.44 -19.65 -12.50
CA SER A 62 -3.17 -18.66 -11.70
C SER A 62 -2.56 -17.24 -11.87
N PRO A 63 -3.31 -16.26 -12.40
CA PRO A 63 -2.78 -14.90 -12.63
C PRO A 63 -2.28 -14.23 -11.36
N LEU A 64 -2.90 -14.54 -10.20
CA LEU A 64 -2.49 -13.98 -8.91
C LEU A 64 -1.13 -14.52 -8.45
N LEU A 65 -0.90 -15.82 -8.61
CA LEU A 65 0.39 -16.44 -8.26
C LEU A 65 1.52 -15.90 -9.16
N SER A 66 1.26 -15.81 -10.47
CA SER A 66 2.19 -15.23 -11.43
C SER A 66 2.48 -13.76 -11.14
N ALA A 67 1.46 -12.98 -10.77
CA ALA A 67 1.63 -11.59 -10.36
C ALA A 67 2.50 -11.49 -9.10
N ALA A 68 2.30 -12.36 -8.10
CA ALA A 68 3.10 -12.36 -6.87
C ALA A 68 4.57 -12.67 -7.17
N ILE A 69 4.85 -13.72 -7.94
CA ILE A 69 6.22 -14.10 -8.32
C ILE A 69 6.89 -12.97 -9.11
N PHE A 70 6.22 -12.42 -10.12
CA PHE A 70 6.77 -11.37 -10.97
C PHE A 70 7.02 -10.07 -10.18
N SER A 71 6.13 -9.71 -9.28
CA SER A 71 6.28 -8.53 -8.41
C SER A 71 7.45 -8.67 -7.45
N VAL A 72 7.63 -9.85 -6.83
CA VAL A 72 8.78 -10.11 -5.96
C VAL A 72 10.08 -10.06 -6.76
N LEU A 73 10.13 -10.67 -7.94
CA LEU A 73 11.31 -10.60 -8.81
C LEU A 73 11.60 -9.17 -9.26
N SER A 74 10.56 -8.41 -9.62
CA SER A 74 10.69 -6.99 -9.99
C SER A 74 11.20 -6.15 -8.82
N SER A 75 10.70 -6.38 -7.59
CA SER A 75 11.15 -5.65 -6.41
C SER A 75 12.63 -5.94 -6.09
N PHE A 76 13.06 -7.19 -6.24
CA PHE A 76 14.48 -7.56 -6.11
C PHE A 76 15.32 -6.96 -7.23
N GLY A 77 14.79 -6.91 -8.45
CA GLY A 77 15.43 -6.27 -9.58
C GLY A 77 15.63 -4.76 -9.37
N VAL A 78 14.63 -4.07 -8.84
CA VAL A 78 14.74 -2.64 -8.46
C VAL A 78 15.87 -2.45 -7.45
N GLU A 79 15.89 -3.23 -6.38
CA GLU A 79 16.90 -3.14 -5.32
C GLU A 79 18.31 -3.45 -5.87
N TRP A 80 18.44 -4.48 -6.70
CA TRP A 80 19.71 -4.86 -7.32
C TRP A 80 20.23 -3.80 -8.29
N LEU A 81 19.34 -3.23 -9.14
CA LEU A 81 19.73 -2.23 -10.14
C LEU A 81 20.15 -0.92 -9.47
N SER A 82 19.41 -0.49 -8.44
CA SER A 82 19.71 0.69 -7.65
C SER A 82 21.09 0.60 -6.97
N LYS A 83 21.45 -0.58 -6.44
CA LYS A 83 22.73 -0.77 -5.75
C LYS A 83 23.94 -0.90 -6.69
N ARG A 84 23.77 -1.53 -7.85
CA ARG A 84 24.93 -1.86 -8.73
C ARG A 84 25.38 -0.73 -9.63
N LYS A 85 24.51 0.22 -9.97
CA LYS A 85 24.80 1.23 -11.01
C LYS A 85 24.77 2.67 -10.52
N ASP A 86 24.78 2.91 -9.20
CA ASP A 86 24.54 4.24 -8.61
C ASP A 86 23.32 4.96 -9.23
N MET A 87 22.36 4.13 -9.68
CA MET A 87 21.14 4.64 -10.29
C MET A 87 20.18 5.09 -9.19
N ARG A 88 19.52 6.21 -9.40
CA ARG A 88 18.45 6.66 -8.48
C ARG A 88 17.35 5.60 -8.38
N GLU A 89 16.89 5.33 -7.17
CA GLU A 89 15.83 4.33 -6.90
C GLU A 89 14.59 4.55 -7.78
N ASP A 90 14.18 5.81 -7.97
CA ASP A 90 13.04 6.16 -8.84
C ASP A 90 13.26 5.73 -10.31
N SER A 91 14.48 5.83 -10.82
CA SER A 91 14.80 5.41 -12.20
C SER A 91 14.75 3.89 -12.35
N ALA A 92 15.25 3.15 -11.35
CA ALA A 92 15.16 1.69 -11.32
C ALA A 92 13.69 1.23 -11.27
N ILE A 93 12.88 1.88 -10.46
CA ILE A 93 11.43 1.61 -10.37
C ILE A 93 10.77 1.83 -11.73
N ALA A 94 11.06 2.95 -12.41
CA ALA A 94 10.48 3.27 -13.72
C ALA A 94 10.82 2.21 -14.79
N VAL A 95 12.04 1.65 -14.77
CA VAL A 95 12.44 0.57 -15.68
C VAL A 95 11.59 -0.68 -15.46
N PHE A 96 11.44 -1.13 -14.21
CA PHE A 96 10.63 -2.32 -13.91
C PHE A 96 9.13 -2.08 -14.09
N TRP A 97 8.64 -0.87 -13.87
CA TRP A 97 7.28 -0.47 -14.19
C TRP A 97 6.98 -0.65 -15.68
N THR A 98 7.76 0.01 -16.53
CA THR A 98 7.55 -0.03 -17.99
C THR A 98 7.79 -1.41 -18.56
N PHE A 99 8.80 -2.14 -18.09
CA PHE A 99 9.07 -3.52 -18.48
C PHE A 99 7.91 -4.44 -18.13
N GLY A 100 7.40 -4.39 -16.88
CA GLY A 100 6.28 -5.22 -16.45
C GLY A 100 5.00 -4.91 -17.24
N MET A 101 4.69 -3.63 -17.49
CA MET A 101 3.56 -3.25 -18.33
C MET A 101 3.69 -3.78 -19.76
N ALA A 102 4.87 -3.66 -20.38
CA ALA A 102 5.10 -4.16 -21.73
C ALA A 102 4.94 -5.69 -21.81
N VAL A 103 5.57 -6.42 -20.88
CA VAL A 103 5.44 -7.88 -20.78
C VAL A 103 3.98 -8.27 -20.57
N GLY A 104 3.27 -7.61 -19.63
CA GLY A 104 1.88 -7.89 -19.34
C GLY A 104 0.96 -7.73 -20.54
N ILE A 105 1.10 -6.64 -21.28
CA ILE A 105 0.31 -6.38 -22.49
C ILE A 105 0.62 -7.41 -23.55
N ILE A 106 1.90 -7.63 -23.88
CA ILE A 106 2.30 -8.58 -24.93
C ILE A 106 1.72 -9.99 -24.65
N PHE A 107 1.93 -10.52 -23.45
CA PHE A 107 1.48 -11.86 -23.11
C PHE A 107 -0.03 -11.97 -22.95
N SER A 108 -0.73 -10.91 -22.54
CA SER A 108 -2.19 -10.88 -22.55
C SER A 108 -2.77 -10.96 -23.98
N PHE A 109 -2.14 -10.31 -24.95
CA PHE A 109 -2.56 -10.41 -26.37
C PHE A 109 -2.21 -11.76 -27.00
N LEU A 110 -1.16 -12.42 -26.53
CA LEU A 110 -0.77 -13.77 -27.00
C LEU A 110 -1.54 -14.88 -26.29
N ALA A 111 -2.23 -14.59 -25.20
CA ALA A 111 -2.99 -15.58 -24.45
C ALA A 111 -4.15 -16.15 -25.28
N PRO A 112 -4.34 -17.48 -25.33
CA PRO A 112 -5.45 -18.09 -26.06
C PRO A 112 -6.78 -17.84 -25.34
N GLY A 113 -7.82 -17.41 -26.08
CA GLY A 113 -9.16 -17.23 -25.57
C GLY A 113 -9.55 -15.79 -25.26
N PHE A 114 -10.62 -15.61 -24.48
CA PHE A 114 -11.12 -14.28 -24.09
C PHE A 114 -10.22 -13.72 -22.98
N THR A 115 -9.55 -12.61 -23.27
CA THR A 115 -8.76 -11.91 -22.25
C THR A 115 -9.70 -11.15 -21.32
N PRO A 116 -9.60 -11.35 -19.98
CA PRO A 116 -10.34 -10.55 -19.03
C PRO A 116 -10.05 -9.06 -19.23
N ASP A 117 -11.07 -8.22 -19.04
CA ASP A 117 -10.91 -6.78 -19.13
C ASP A 117 -9.87 -6.30 -18.10
N LEU A 118 -8.73 -5.82 -18.62
CA LEU A 118 -7.62 -5.28 -17.81
C LEU A 118 -8.07 -4.12 -16.93
N SER A 119 -9.14 -3.42 -17.29
CA SER A 119 -9.72 -2.33 -16.50
C SER A 119 -10.25 -2.83 -15.14
N ALA A 120 -10.71 -4.07 -15.06
CA ALA A 120 -11.17 -4.65 -13.80
C ALA A 120 -10.06 -4.75 -12.75
N PHE A 121 -8.81 -4.97 -13.17
CA PHE A 121 -7.65 -4.97 -12.27
C PHE A 121 -7.22 -3.56 -11.84
N LEU A 122 -7.51 -2.54 -12.67
CA LEU A 122 -7.18 -1.14 -12.34
C LEU A 122 -8.02 -0.61 -11.19
N PHE A 123 -9.31 -0.86 -11.24
CA PHE A 123 -10.26 -0.26 -10.29
C PHE A 123 -10.59 -1.18 -9.12
N GLY A 124 -10.43 -2.50 -9.28
CA GLY A 124 -10.79 -3.49 -8.27
C GLY A 124 -12.25 -3.38 -7.83
N ASN A 125 -12.70 -4.32 -7.03
CA ASN A 125 -13.98 -4.22 -6.35
C ASN A 125 -13.90 -4.91 -4.99
N ILE A 126 -13.88 -4.14 -3.93
CA ILE A 126 -13.76 -4.65 -2.56
C ILE A 126 -14.95 -5.56 -2.16
N LEU A 127 -16.08 -5.45 -2.86
CA LEU A 127 -17.25 -6.28 -2.61
C LEU A 127 -17.16 -7.69 -3.20
N THR A 128 -16.16 -7.96 -4.07
CA THR A 128 -15.95 -9.27 -4.69
C THR A 128 -14.87 -10.11 -3.99
N ILE A 129 -14.49 -9.73 -2.77
CA ILE A 129 -13.48 -10.42 -1.97
C ILE A 129 -13.91 -11.84 -1.65
N THR A 130 -13.03 -12.80 -1.89
CA THR A 130 -13.23 -14.19 -1.53
C THR A 130 -12.66 -14.51 -0.14
N PRO A 131 -13.16 -15.56 0.55
CA PRO A 131 -12.59 -16.00 1.83
C PRO A 131 -11.10 -16.33 1.73
N THR A 132 -10.64 -16.81 0.56
CA THR A 132 -9.23 -17.10 0.31
C THR A 132 -8.38 -15.84 0.30
N ASP A 133 -8.89 -14.74 -0.27
CA ASP A 133 -8.18 -13.46 -0.28
C ASP A 133 -8.05 -12.89 1.13
N ILE A 134 -9.12 -13.00 1.95
CA ILE A 134 -9.10 -12.58 3.36
C ILE A 134 -8.07 -13.41 4.14
N LEU A 135 -8.04 -14.72 3.93
CA LEU A 135 -7.07 -15.59 4.61
C LEU A 135 -5.63 -15.23 4.25
N LEU A 136 -5.34 -15.00 2.97
CA LEU A 136 -4.00 -14.58 2.51
C LEU A 136 -3.59 -13.25 3.13
N LEU A 137 -4.49 -12.27 3.16
CA LEU A 137 -4.23 -10.97 3.81
C LEU A 137 -4.07 -11.09 5.32
N ALA A 138 -4.86 -11.93 5.97
CA ALA A 138 -4.74 -12.19 7.41
C ALA A 138 -3.37 -12.80 7.73
N ILE A 139 -2.94 -13.83 7.01
CA ILE A 139 -1.62 -14.45 7.17
C ILE A 139 -0.52 -13.41 6.94
N LEU A 140 -0.60 -12.64 5.87
CA LEU A 140 0.39 -11.60 5.57
C LEU A 140 0.43 -10.52 6.66
N SER A 141 -0.73 -10.06 7.15
CA SER A 141 -0.82 -9.07 8.23
C SER A 141 -0.20 -9.57 9.53
N VAL A 142 -0.42 -10.84 9.87
CA VAL A 142 0.19 -11.48 11.05
C VAL A 142 1.71 -11.58 10.88
N LEU A 143 2.19 -12.05 9.72
CA LEU A 143 3.62 -12.14 9.42
C LEU A 143 4.30 -10.78 9.47
N LEU A 144 3.69 -9.75 8.89
CA LEU A 144 4.19 -8.38 8.94
C LEU A 144 4.24 -7.84 10.37
N THR A 145 3.17 -8.01 11.12
CA THR A 145 3.11 -7.57 12.51
C THR A 145 4.20 -8.26 13.34
N LEU A 146 4.36 -9.57 13.18
CA LEU A 146 5.40 -10.35 13.86
C LEU A 146 6.80 -9.88 13.46
N PHE A 147 7.07 -9.74 12.16
CA PHE A 147 8.37 -9.29 11.65
C PHE A 147 8.71 -7.88 12.13
N PHE A 148 7.78 -6.93 12.05
CA PHE A 148 8.01 -5.57 12.51
C PHE A 148 8.11 -5.45 14.03
N THR A 149 7.43 -6.28 14.81
CA THR A 149 7.59 -6.26 16.28
C THR A 149 8.93 -6.83 16.72
N LEU A 150 9.39 -7.92 16.09
CA LEU A 150 10.67 -8.55 16.41
C LEU A 150 11.88 -7.72 15.94
N PHE A 151 11.79 -7.12 14.76
CA PHE A 151 12.91 -6.43 14.12
C PHE A 151 12.70 -4.90 14.00
N LEU A 152 11.89 -4.31 14.87
CA LEU A 152 11.53 -2.91 14.77
C LEU A 152 12.75 -1.97 14.83
N ASN A 153 13.67 -2.19 15.74
CA ASN A 153 14.87 -1.34 15.90
C ASN A 153 15.79 -1.38 14.67
N PRO A 154 16.17 -2.57 14.13
CA PRO A 154 16.88 -2.66 12.85
C PRO A 154 16.13 -1.96 11.69
N ILE A 155 14.82 -2.15 11.58
CA ILE A 155 14.01 -1.57 10.50
C ILE A 155 14.01 -0.04 10.59
N ILE A 156 13.82 0.53 11.78
CA ILE A 156 13.88 1.97 11.99
C ILE A 156 15.27 2.49 11.62
N CYS A 157 16.33 1.81 12.10
CA CYS A 157 17.71 2.21 11.81
C CYS A 157 17.97 2.28 10.30
N ILE A 158 17.57 1.25 9.55
CA ILE A 158 17.70 1.18 8.09
C ILE A 158 16.83 2.23 7.40
N ALA A 159 15.63 2.49 7.94
CA ALA A 159 14.71 3.45 7.35
C ALA A 159 15.25 4.90 7.40
N PHE A 160 15.95 5.28 8.45
CA PHE A 160 16.46 6.63 8.64
C PHE A 160 17.91 6.80 8.15
N ASP A 161 18.80 5.85 8.46
CA ASP A 161 20.21 5.94 8.11
C ASP A 161 20.83 4.56 7.85
N ARG A 162 21.05 4.27 6.56
CA ARG A 162 21.67 3.01 6.09
C ARG A 162 23.11 2.86 6.57
N GLU A 163 23.89 3.94 6.55
CA GLU A 163 25.31 3.89 6.91
C GLU A 163 25.48 3.66 8.42
N PHE A 164 24.65 4.32 9.22
CA PHE A 164 24.60 4.06 10.66
C PHE A 164 24.18 2.61 10.95
N ALA A 165 23.17 2.07 10.25
CA ALA A 165 22.77 0.67 10.41
C ALA A 165 23.92 -0.30 10.08
N ARG A 166 24.72 -0.02 9.04
CA ARG A 166 25.93 -0.80 8.69
C ARG A 166 26.98 -0.73 9.79
N SER A 167 27.21 0.44 10.38
CA SER A 167 28.17 0.60 11.48
C SER A 167 27.80 -0.22 12.71
N GLN A 168 26.49 -0.43 12.94
CA GLN A 168 25.95 -1.30 13.99
C GLN A 168 25.98 -2.80 13.63
N ARG A 169 26.64 -3.19 12.55
CA ARG A 169 26.73 -4.57 12.02
C ARG A 169 25.37 -5.21 11.68
N ILE A 170 24.35 -4.39 11.41
CA ILE A 170 23.06 -4.88 10.93
C ILE A 170 23.24 -5.34 9.48
N PRO A 171 22.75 -6.55 9.10
CA PRO A 171 22.83 -7.04 7.74
C PRO A 171 21.82 -6.30 6.83
N VAL A 172 22.13 -5.03 6.53
CA VAL A 172 21.22 -4.09 5.82
C VAL A 172 20.69 -4.69 4.53
N ALA A 173 21.57 -5.33 3.72
CA ALA A 173 21.15 -5.91 2.45
C ALA A 173 20.05 -6.97 2.60
N LEU A 174 20.18 -7.85 3.61
CA LEU A 174 19.19 -8.89 3.88
C LEU A 174 17.83 -8.28 4.26
N PHE A 175 17.84 -7.30 5.16
CA PHE A 175 16.59 -6.62 5.57
C PHE A 175 15.93 -5.89 4.41
N GLU A 176 16.69 -5.21 3.56
CA GLU A 176 16.15 -4.50 2.39
C GLU A 176 15.48 -5.47 1.41
N TYR A 177 16.10 -6.62 1.09
CA TYR A 177 15.45 -7.63 0.24
C TYR A 177 14.19 -8.24 0.88
N ILE A 178 14.20 -8.51 2.19
CA ILE A 178 13.00 -9.00 2.90
C ILE A 178 11.89 -7.95 2.88
N LEU A 179 12.21 -6.69 3.13
CA LEU A 179 11.24 -5.60 3.10
C LEU A 179 10.68 -5.38 1.68
N MET A 180 11.53 -5.46 0.64
CA MET A 180 11.08 -5.41 -0.75
C MET A 180 10.14 -6.57 -1.10
N MET A 181 10.42 -7.78 -0.62
CA MET A 181 9.52 -8.92 -0.76
C MET A 181 8.16 -8.64 -0.08
N PHE A 182 8.15 -8.13 1.14
CA PHE A 182 6.92 -7.79 1.85
C PHE A 182 6.13 -6.66 1.16
N ILE A 183 6.82 -5.65 0.61
CA ILE A 183 6.19 -4.60 -0.20
C ILE A 183 5.46 -5.23 -1.40
N ALA A 184 6.15 -6.07 -2.17
CA ALA A 184 5.58 -6.72 -3.35
C ALA A 184 4.38 -7.61 -3.00
N LEU A 185 4.49 -8.44 -1.95
CA LEU A 185 3.41 -9.31 -1.50
C LEU A 185 2.20 -8.50 -0.98
N THR A 186 2.43 -7.41 -0.24
CA THR A 186 1.35 -6.54 0.23
C THR A 186 0.61 -5.91 -0.94
N ILE A 187 1.35 -5.39 -1.93
CA ILE A 187 0.77 -4.80 -3.12
C ILE A 187 -0.11 -5.81 -3.86
N VAL A 188 0.41 -7.00 -4.17
CA VAL A 188 -0.33 -8.01 -4.94
C VAL A 188 -1.55 -8.53 -4.18
N SER A 189 -1.42 -8.73 -2.86
CA SER A 189 -2.56 -9.16 -2.03
C SER A 189 -3.67 -8.10 -1.98
N CYS A 190 -3.31 -6.82 -1.98
CA CYS A 190 -4.27 -5.73 -2.04
C CYS A 190 -4.86 -5.52 -3.45
N LEU A 191 -4.08 -5.79 -4.50
CA LEU A 191 -4.45 -5.50 -5.88
C LEU A 191 -5.76 -6.17 -6.31
N ARG A 192 -5.95 -7.43 -5.93
CA ARG A 192 -7.16 -8.18 -6.26
C ARG A 192 -8.40 -7.62 -5.58
N MET A 193 -8.25 -7.18 -4.34
CA MET A 193 -9.37 -6.64 -3.55
C MET A 193 -9.75 -5.23 -3.97
N VAL A 194 -8.76 -4.40 -4.14
CA VAL A 194 -8.91 -2.95 -4.08
C VAL A 194 -8.53 -2.30 -5.39
N GLY A 195 -7.88 -3.05 -6.27
CA GLY A 195 -7.32 -2.55 -7.52
C GLY A 195 -6.05 -1.71 -7.32
N ILE A 196 -5.44 -1.31 -8.43
CA ILE A 196 -4.16 -0.60 -8.46
C ILE A 196 -4.25 0.75 -7.74
N VAL A 197 -5.24 1.55 -8.08
CA VAL A 197 -5.33 2.95 -7.63
C VAL A 197 -5.55 3.03 -6.13
N LEU A 198 -6.43 2.17 -5.59
CA LEU A 198 -6.70 2.16 -4.17
C LEU A 198 -5.55 1.53 -3.36
N ALA A 199 -4.83 0.52 -3.91
CA ALA A 199 -3.65 -0.04 -3.25
C ALA A 199 -2.56 1.02 -3.03
N ILE A 200 -2.27 1.85 -4.05
CA ILE A 200 -1.34 2.98 -3.93
C ILE A 200 -1.82 3.98 -2.87
N SER A 201 -3.12 4.29 -2.87
CA SER A 201 -3.73 5.21 -1.92
C SER A 201 -3.60 4.71 -0.48
N LEU A 202 -3.91 3.44 -0.20
CA LEU A 202 -3.81 2.83 1.14
C LEU A 202 -2.35 2.74 1.64
N LEU A 203 -1.38 2.63 0.74
CA LEU A 203 0.03 2.62 1.09
C LEU A 203 0.63 4.02 1.33
N THR A 204 -0.12 5.09 1.08
CA THR A 204 0.41 6.46 1.15
C THR A 204 -0.45 7.40 2.00
N LEU A 205 -1.75 7.54 1.71
CA LEU A 205 -2.60 8.54 2.38
C LEU A 205 -2.74 8.34 3.89
N PRO A 206 -2.99 7.12 4.42
CA PRO A 206 -3.10 6.93 5.86
C PRO A 206 -1.81 7.29 6.61
N GLN A 207 -0.65 6.98 6.03
CA GLN A 207 0.66 7.29 6.60
C GLN A 207 0.98 8.77 6.55
N MET A 208 0.66 9.45 5.44
CA MET A 208 0.77 10.90 5.34
C MET A 208 -0.11 11.59 6.36
N THR A 209 -1.34 11.09 6.55
CA THR A 209 -2.28 11.57 7.58
C THR A 209 -1.71 11.36 8.98
N ALA A 210 -1.19 10.18 9.28
CA ALA A 210 -0.58 9.86 10.56
C ALA A 210 0.64 10.74 10.89
N ASN A 211 1.42 11.12 9.88
CA ASN A 211 2.57 12.02 10.03
C ASN A 211 2.18 13.44 10.46
N LEU A 212 0.94 13.87 10.27
CA LEU A 212 0.46 15.15 10.76
C LEU A 212 0.33 15.16 12.30
N PHE A 213 0.09 13.99 12.91
CA PHE A 213 -0.11 13.88 14.36
C PHE A 213 1.15 13.52 15.13
N THR A 214 2.06 12.75 14.50
CA THR A 214 3.21 12.22 15.23
C THR A 214 4.39 11.93 14.31
N HIS A 215 5.60 12.05 14.86
CA HIS A 215 6.85 11.70 14.18
C HIS A 215 7.45 10.38 14.72
N SER A 216 6.77 9.71 15.65
CA SER A 216 7.23 8.41 16.18
C SER A 216 6.81 7.29 15.24
N PHE A 217 7.77 6.51 14.71
CA PHE A 217 7.53 5.41 13.76
C PHE A 217 6.45 4.43 14.25
N LYS A 218 6.50 4.01 15.52
CA LYS A 218 5.47 3.14 16.12
C LYS A 218 4.08 3.76 16.10
N LYS A 219 3.99 5.05 16.46
CA LYS A 219 2.70 5.75 16.48
C LYS A 219 2.17 6.00 15.08
N ILE A 220 3.05 6.23 14.09
CA ILE A 220 2.67 6.37 12.68
C ILE A 220 2.00 5.08 12.21
N ILE A 221 2.56 3.89 12.49
CA ILE A 221 1.93 2.61 12.15
C ILE A 221 0.50 2.53 12.73
N TRP A 222 0.34 2.78 14.02
CA TRP A 222 -0.96 2.72 14.69
C TRP A 222 -1.99 3.67 14.07
N TRP A 223 -1.61 4.94 13.91
CA TRP A 223 -2.48 5.94 13.30
C TRP A 223 -2.78 5.64 11.85
N SER A 224 -1.83 5.09 11.10
CA SER A 224 -2.05 4.67 9.70
C SER A 224 -3.06 3.54 9.58
N VAL A 225 -3.02 2.55 10.48
CA VAL A 225 -4.02 1.48 10.52
C VAL A 225 -5.41 2.04 10.82
N ILE A 226 -5.52 2.91 11.82
CA ILE A 226 -6.81 3.50 12.22
C ILE A 226 -7.38 4.37 11.09
N THR A 227 -6.59 5.27 10.52
CA THR A 227 -7.04 6.18 9.46
C THR A 227 -7.30 5.44 8.15
N GLY A 228 -6.51 4.41 7.83
CA GLY A 228 -6.74 3.55 6.68
C GLY A 228 -8.05 2.77 6.80
N TYR A 229 -8.30 2.16 7.94
CA TYR A 229 -9.55 1.44 8.19
C TYR A 229 -10.77 2.38 8.21
N ALA A 230 -10.66 3.54 8.86
CA ALA A 230 -11.70 4.57 8.84
C ALA A 230 -11.99 5.07 7.42
N GLY A 231 -10.94 5.25 6.60
CA GLY A 231 -11.06 5.58 5.18
C GLY A 231 -11.84 4.54 4.39
N CYS A 232 -11.52 3.25 4.60
CA CYS A 232 -12.23 2.13 3.97
C CYS A 232 -13.71 2.08 4.39
N LEU A 233 -13.99 2.19 5.69
CA LEU A 233 -15.38 2.17 6.20
C LEU A 233 -16.21 3.33 5.65
N GLY A 234 -15.69 4.56 5.75
CA GLY A 234 -16.38 5.74 5.25
C GLY A 234 -16.60 5.71 3.74
N GLY A 235 -15.58 5.28 2.99
CA GLY A 235 -15.68 5.12 1.55
C GLY A 235 -16.64 4.02 1.12
N LEU A 236 -16.69 2.88 1.80
CA LEU A 236 -17.69 1.83 1.56
C LEU A 236 -19.11 2.34 1.78
N PHE A 237 -19.32 3.12 2.84
CA PHE A 237 -20.62 3.71 3.14
C PHE A 237 -21.07 4.71 2.06
N ILE A 238 -20.15 5.57 1.60
CA ILE A 238 -20.40 6.51 0.49
C ILE A 238 -20.70 5.75 -0.79
N SER A 239 -19.90 4.72 -1.13
CA SER A 239 -20.09 3.86 -2.28
C SER A 239 -21.48 3.26 -2.33
N TYR A 240 -21.91 2.72 -1.20
CA TYR A 240 -23.25 2.14 -1.07
C TYR A 240 -24.37 3.16 -1.27
N LYS A 241 -24.27 4.34 -0.64
CA LYS A 241 -25.32 5.39 -0.75
C LYS A 241 -25.40 6.02 -2.14
N LEU A 242 -24.25 6.28 -2.78
CA LEU A 242 -24.18 6.98 -4.04
C LEU A 242 -24.14 6.03 -5.25
N GLN A 243 -24.10 4.71 -5.04
CA GLN A 243 -23.99 3.69 -6.09
C GLN A 243 -22.77 3.92 -7.01
N VAL A 244 -21.64 4.32 -6.42
CA VAL A 244 -20.37 4.57 -7.14
C VAL A 244 -19.34 3.46 -6.84
N PRO A 245 -18.31 3.28 -7.69
CA PRO A 245 -17.27 2.27 -7.45
C PRO A 245 -16.60 2.44 -6.09
N SER A 246 -16.51 1.35 -5.32
CA SER A 246 -16.03 1.35 -3.93
C SER A 246 -14.59 1.86 -3.80
N GLY A 247 -13.70 1.48 -4.73
CA GLY A 247 -12.31 1.93 -4.74
C GLY A 247 -12.20 3.45 -4.82
N ALA A 248 -12.91 4.07 -5.77
CA ALA A 248 -12.90 5.52 -5.95
C ALA A 248 -13.49 6.26 -4.73
N ALA A 249 -14.58 5.74 -4.15
CA ALA A 249 -15.19 6.33 -2.97
C ALA A 249 -14.25 6.30 -1.75
N ILE A 250 -13.52 5.19 -1.54
CA ILE A 250 -12.55 5.06 -0.46
C ILE A 250 -11.38 6.04 -0.64
N ILE A 251 -10.85 6.16 -1.86
CA ILE A 251 -9.78 7.12 -2.15
C ILE A 251 -10.24 8.55 -1.87
N PHE A 252 -11.41 8.92 -2.41
CA PHE A 252 -11.96 10.25 -2.21
C PHE A 252 -12.16 10.58 -0.73
N PHE A 253 -12.72 9.64 0.04
CA PHE A 253 -12.92 9.83 1.47
C PHE A 253 -11.59 9.91 2.25
N SER A 254 -10.59 9.11 1.87
CA SER A 254 -9.25 9.17 2.47
C SER A 254 -8.55 10.51 2.21
N ILE A 255 -8.69 11.07 1.00
CA ILE A 255 -8.19 12.41 0.67
C ILE A 255 -8.92 13.48 1.48
N LEU A 256 -10.22 13.33 1.68
CA LEU A 256 -11.01 14.27 2.47
C LEU A 256 -10.55 14.25 3.94
N ILE A 257 -10.32 13.08 4.52
CA ILE A 257 -9.72 12.96 5.88
C ILE A 257 -8.38 13.68 5.94
N TYR A 258 -7.48 13.42 4.97
CA TYR A 258 -6.17 14.04 4.93
C TYR A 258 -6.25 15.57 4.84
N THR A 259 -7.10 16.12 3.97
CA THR A 259 -7.22 17.56 3.75
C THR A 259 -7.81 18.29 4.96
N LEU A 260 -8.82 17.69 5.61
CA LEU A 260 -9.40 18.26 6.84
C LEU A 260 -8.37 18.31 7.96
N GLN A 261 -7.63 17.24 8.17
CA GLN A 261 -6.63 17.18 9.24
C GLN A 261 -5.41 18.08 8.96
N ASN A 262 -5.00 18.20 7.71
CA ASN A 262 -3.93 19.12 7.32
C ASN A 262 -4.34 20.58 7.55
N GLY A 263 -5.59 20.93 7.26
CA GLY A 263 -6.17 22.24 7.54
C GLY A 263 -6.15 22.59 9.05
N GLU A 264 -6.57 21.66 9.91
CA GLU A 264 -6.51 21.83 11.37
C GLU A 264 -5.08 21.97 11.88
N SER A 265 -4.16 21.14 11.39
CA SER A 265 -2.74 21.20 11.77
C SER A 265 -2.11 22.54 11.41
N MET A 266 -2.39 23.07 10.21
CA MET A 266 -1.92 24.39 9.78
C MET A 266 -2.50 25.52 10.64
N TYR A 267 -3.79 25.44 10.98
CA TYR A 267 -4.46 26.43 11.82
C TYR A 267 -3.86 26.49 13.22
N LEU A 268 -3.64 25.33 13.86
CA LEU A 268 -3.02 25.22 15.18
C LEU A 268 -1.57 25.73 15.19
N CYS A 269 -0.82 25.43 14.13
CA CYS A 269 0.56 25.92 13.98
C CYS A 269 0.60 27.47 13.85
N LYS A 270 -0.34 28.04 13.10
CA LYS A 270 -0.47 29.50 12.95
C LYS A 270 -0.86 30.19 14.28
N GLN A 271 -1.78 29.61 15.04
CA GLN A 271 -2.14 30.14 16.37
C GLN A 271 -0.97 30.08 17.36
N LYS A 272 -0.19 28.97 17.36
CA LYS A 272 1.01 28.88 18.23
C LYS A 272 2.04 29.94 17.89
N LYS A 273 2.28 30.24 16.61
CA LYS A 273 3.19 31.32 16.18
C LYS A 273 2.69 32.68 16.60
N LEU A 274 1.41 32.99 16.48
CA LEU A 274 0.80 34.24 16.90
C LEU A 274 0.89 34.47 18.42
N ASN A 275 0.67 33.39 19.20
CA ASN A 275 0.79 33.49 20.67
C ASN A 275 2.24 33.66 21.14
N GLN A 276 3.23 33.10 20.41
CA GLN A 276 4.63 33.33 20.70
C GLN A 276 5.08 34.77 20.38
N THR A 277 4.62 35.34 19.26
CA THR A 277 4.93 36.73 18.92
C THR A 277 4.28 37.73 19.87
N ASN A 278 3.09 37.48 20.39
CA ASN A 278 2.40 38.34 21.36
C ASN A 278 2.95 38.17 22.79
N GLY A 279 3.66 37.08 23.12
CA GLY A 279 4.28 36.84 24.43
C GLY A 279 5.66 37.50 24.62
N TYR A 280 6.27 38.01 23.57
CA TYR A 280 7.56 38.76 23.63
C TYR A 280 7.39 40.28 23.58
N GLY A 281 6.14 40.76 23.66
CA GLY A 281 5.81 42.20 23.58
C GLY A 281 5.39 42.85 24.91
N ASN A 282 5.57 42.15 26.06
CA ASN A 282 5.33 42.71 27.39
C ASN A 282 6.60 42.67 28.24
#